data_848bb07ff31714416fa45e77b1e5b03d
#
_entry.id   848bb07ff31714416fa45e77b1e5b03d
#
_cell.length_a   1.000
_cell.length_b   1.000
_cell.length_c   1.000
_cell.angle_alpha   90.00
_cell.angle_beta   90.00
_cell.angle_gamma   90.00
#
_symmetry.space_group_name_H-M   'P 1'
#
loop_
_entity.id
_entity.type
_entity.pdbx_description
1 polymer ?
#
loop_
_entity_poly.entity_id
_entity_poly.type
_entity_poly.pdbx_seq_one_letter_code
_entity_poly.pdbx_strand_id
1 'polypeptide(L)'
;MGTPCPRAALDSDLVGRGCPPCTLNAALSEALPELRLTIRSETAADMDFSASLYALTREAELSAVNWAKAVKQSFCRQQFDAQHAHYRQHYPLAQFLLIERDGVLVGRLYFELTTNELRLMEITLLVEARNLGIGGELSGALLRHAHACGLAMGLHVEPFNPARRLYVRQGFRAVEERGMYLYMRSEPPSALPAN
;
A
#
# COMPACT_ATOMS: atom_id res chain seq x y z
N MET A 1 -24.65 -19.51 -4.01
CA MET A 1 -24.35 -19.30 -5.43
C MET A 1 -23.38 -18.13 -5.49
N GLY A 2 -22.08 -18.44 -5.66
CA GLY A 2 -21.01 -17.45 -5.62
C GLY A 2 -20.97 -16.64 -6.89
N THR A 3 -20.97 -15.32 -6.74
CA THR A 3 -20.81 -14.37 -7.84
C THR A 3 -19.37 -14.49 -8.38
N PRO A 4 -19.14 -14.65 -9.68
CA PRO A 4 -17.79 -14.73 -10.23
C PRO A 4 -17.11 -13.37 -10.14
N CYS A 5 -15.87 -13.38 -9.67
CA CYS A 5 -14.95 -12.23 -9.67
C CYS A 5 -14.83 -11.65 -11.10
N PRO A 6 -14.96 -10.31 -11.32
CA PRO A 6 -14.79 -9.73 -12.64
C PRO A 6 -13.34 -9.97 -13.11
N ARG A 7 -13.20 -10.68 -14.22
CA ARG A 7 -11.94 -10.85 -14.94
C ARG A 7 -11.46 -9.48 -15.44
N ALA A 8 -10.58 -8.85 -14.71
CA ALA A 8 -9.66 -7.89 -15.30
C ALA A 8 -8.75 -8.67 -16.26
N ALA A 9 -8.55 -8.16 -17.46
CA ALA A 9 -7.68 -8.76 -18.46
C ALA A 9 -6.27 -8.93 -17.87
N LEU A 10 -5.93 -10.17 -17.57
CA LEU A 10 -4.61 -10.54 -17.03
C LEU A 10 -3.65 -10.61 -18.21
N ASP A 11 -2.56 -9.86 -18.09
CA ASP A 11 -1.43 -9.98 -18.97
C ASP A 11 -0.94 -11.44 -18.93
N SER A 12 -0.91 -12.10 -20.10
CA SER A 12 -0.58 -13.52 -20.25
C SER A 12 0.80 -13.90 -19.68
N ASP A 13 1.67 -12.91 -19.50
CA ASP A 13 3.04 -13.08 -18.98
C ASP A 13 3.11 -13.33 -17.46
N LEU A 14 2.07 -12.94 -16.69
CA LEU A 14 1.99 -13.21 -15.26
C LEU A 14 1.63 -14.69 -14.97
N VAL A 15 0.95 -15.33 -15.88
CA VAL A 15 0.53 -16.76 -15.75
C VAL A 15 1.73 -17.71 -15.85
N GLY A 16 2.81 -17.31 -16.53
CA GLY A 16 4.00 -18.13 -16.72
C GLY A 16 4.92 -18.28 -15.48
N ARG A 17 4.77 -17.44 -14.44
CA ARG A 17 5.59 -17.48 -13.22
C ARG A 17 4.86 -17.95 -11.96
N GLY A 18 3.64 -18.48 -12.09
CA GLY A 18 2.95 -19.16 -10.99
C GLY A 18 2.38 -18.24 -9.88
N CYS A 19 2.25 -16.95 -10.13
CA CYS A 19 1.71 -15.99 -9.16
C CYS A 19 0.42 -15.33 -9.66
N PRO A 20 -0.75 -15.98 -9.53
CA PRO A 20 -2.00 -15.34 -9.91
C PRO A 20 -2.41 -14.29 -8.87
N PRO A 21 -3.06 -13.18 -9.29
CA PRO A 21 -3.59 -12.15 -8.38
C PRO A 21 -4.57 -12.69 -7.32
N CYS A 22 -5.21 -13.83 -7.58
CA CYS A 22 -6.08 -14.48 -6.60
C CYS A 22 -5.33 -14.98 -5.35
N THR A 23 -4.03 -15.26 -5.45
CA THR A 23 -3.22 -15.68 -4.29
C THR A 23 -2.81 -14.50 -3.42
N LEU A 24 -2.72 -13.29 -3.98
CA LEU A 24 -2.42 -12.09 -3.20
C LEU A 24 -3.59 -11.70 -2.28
N ASN A 25 -4.83 -11.76 -2.79
CA ASN A 25 -6.01 -11.55 -1.95
C ASN A 25 -6.14 -12.61 -0.85
N ALA A 26 -5.77 -13.87 -1.14
CA ALA A 26 -5.69 -14.92 -0.14
C ALA A 26 -4.62 -14.62 0.92
N ALA A 27 -3.41 -14.24 0.51
CA ALA A 27 -2.31 -13.90 1.41
C ALA A 27 -2.64 -12.69 2.32
N LEU A 28 -3.33 -11.68 1.78
CA LEU A 28 -3.85 -10.59 2.58
C LEU A 28 -4.93 -11.08 3.56
N SER A 29 -5.85 -11.94 3.11
CA SER A 29 -6.93 -12.49 3.94
C SER A 29 -6.44 -13.37 5.08
N GLU A 30 -5.33 -14.09 4.91
CA GLU A 30 -4.71 -14.90 5.97
C GLU A 30 -4.13 -14.06 7.12
N ALA A 31 -3.63 -12.85 6.82
CA ALA A 31 -3.06 -11.94 7.82
C ALA A 31 -4.12 -11.17 8.63
N LEU A 32 -5.39 -11.18 8.20
CA LEU A 32 -6.42 -10.27 8.67
C LEU A 32 -7.25 -10.75 9.89
N PRO A 33 -7.50 -12.06 10.11
CA PRO A 33 -8.44 -12.49 11.15
C PRO A 33 -8.02 -12.10 12.56
N GLU A 34 -6.73 -12.23 12.89
CA GLU A 34 -6.21 -11.88 14.23
C GLU A 34 -6.36 -10.40 14.56
N LEU A 35 -6.29 -9.54 13.54
CA LEU A 35 -6.46 -8.08 13.69
C LEU A 35 -7.90 -7.61 13.45
N ARG A 36 -8.81 -8.53 13.13
CA ARG A 36 -10.22 -8.24 12.81
C ARG A 36 -10.36 -7.26 11.65
N LEU A 37 -9.50 -7.43 10.64
CA LEU A 37 -9.47 -6.58 9.47
C LEU A 37 -10.21 -7.22 8.30
N THR A 38 -10.82 -6.37 7.47
CA THR A 38 -11.28 -6.68 6.13
C THR A 38 -10.68 -5.68 5.14
N ILE A 39 -10.49 -6.13 3.91
CA ILE A 39 -9.96 -5.29 2.84
C ILE A 39 -10.93 -5.35 1.67
N ARG A 40 -11.27 -4.19 1.13
CA ARG A 40 -12.10 -4.07 -0.06
C ARG A 40 -11.54 -3.04 -1.05
N SER A 41 -11.97 -3.14 -2.29
CA SER A 41 -11.62 -2.12 -3.29
C SER A 41 -12.21 -0.76 -2.93
N GLU A 42 -11.43 0.27 -3.19
CA GLU A 42 -11.86 1.67 -3.09
C GLU A 42 -12.83 2.00 -4.24
N THR A 43 -13.89 2.73 -3.92
CA THR A 43 -14.92 3.19 -4.86
C THR A 43 -15.01 4.71 -4.87
N ALA A 44 -15.78 5.27 -5.81
CA ALA A 44 -16.00 6.72 -5.87
C ALA A 44 -16.68 7.27 -4.59
N ALA A 45 -17.45 6.46 -3.87
CA ALA A 45 -18.07 6.85 -2.61
C ALA A 45 -17.07 7.03 -1.46
N ASP A 46 -15.85 6.50 -1.60
CA ASP A 46 -14.84 6.50 -0.54
C ASP A 46 -13.84 7.68 -0.67
N MET A 47 -13.97 8.50 -1.71
CA MET A 47 -13.02 9.58 -1.99
C MET A 47 -12.88 10.60 -0.86
N ASP A 48 -13.95 10.87 -0.14
CA ASP A 48 -13.91 11.81 0.99
C ASP A 48 -13.16 11.23 2.17
N PHE A 49 -13.30 9.93 2.43
CA PHE A 49 -12.50 9.24 3.43
C PHE A 49 -11.01 9.22 3.05
N SER A 50 -10.70 8.87 1.81
CA SER A 50 -9.31 8.83 1.32
C SER A 50 -8.65 10.21 1.31
N ALA A 51 -9.40 11.27 0.98
CA ALA A 51 -8.91 12.65 1.08
C ALA A 51 -8.67 13.08 2.54
N SER A 52 -9.54 12.66 3.47
CA SER A 52 -9.34 12.94 4.89
C SER A 52 -8.10 12.23 5.46
N LEU A 53 -7.86 10.98 5.06
CA LEU A 53 -6.61 10.27 5.40
C LEU A 53 -5.37 10.99 4.86
N TYR A 54 -5.42 11.48 3.62
CA TYR A 54 -4.33 12.27 3.04
C TYR A 54 -4.05 13.53 3.87
N ALA A 55 -5.10 14.26 4.26
CA ALA A 55 -4.97 15.46 5.09
C ALA A 55 -4.26 15.18 6.42
N LEU A 56 -4.53 14.02 7.06
CA LEU A 56 -3.85 13.60 8.30
C LEU A 56 -2.34 13.40 8.11
N THR A 57 -1.89 12.99 6.92
CA THR A 57 -0.45 12.84 6.64
C THR A 57 0.26 14.18 6.52
N ARG A 58 -0.48 15.26 6.19
CA ARG A 58 0.04 16.62 6.01
C ARG A 58 -0.16 17.53 7.23
N GLU A 59 -0.80 17.03 8.29
CA GLU A 59 -1.17 17.83 9.45
C GLU A 59 0.05 18.49 10.11
N ALA A 60 1.14 17.75 10.29
CA ALA A 60 2.36 18.27 10.91
C ALA A 60 2.98 19.41 10.08
N GLU A 61 3.06 19.26 8.76
CA GLU A 61 3.60 20.28 7.85
C GLU A 61 2.71 21.52 7.84
N LEU A 62 1.40 21.33 7.73
CA LEU A 62 0.44 22.42 7.67
C LEU A 62 0.20 23.10 9.02
N SER A 63 0.58 22.48 10.14
CA SER A 63 0.51 23.12 11.45
C SER A 63 1.40 24.37 11.53
N ALA A 64 2.54 24.33 10.85
CA ALA A 64 3.49 25.46 10.78
C ALA A 64 3.02 26.62 9.89
N VAL A 65 1.97 26.42 9.09
CA VAL A 65 1.46 27.42 8.14
C VAL A 65 0.27 28.14 8.73
N ASN A 66 0.29 29.48 8.75
CA ASN A 66 -0.81 30.30 9.29
C ASN A 66 -1.94 30.50 8.26
N TRP A 67 -2.51 29.39 7.80
CA TRP A 67 -3.70 29.40 6.93
C TRP A 67 -4.97 29.07 7.71
N ALA A 68 -6.09 29.63 7.29
CA ALA A 68 -7.38 29.26 7.83
C ALA A 68 -7.65 27.74 7.58
N LYS A 69 -8.38 27.09 8.49
CA LYS A 69 -8.68 25.66 8.42
C LYS A 69 -9.31 25.26 7.07
N ALA A 70 -10.23 26.05 6.56
CA ALA A 70 -10.88 25.77 5.28
C ALA A 70 -9.90 25.80 4.09
N VAL A 71 -8.89 26.70 4.14
CA VAL A 71 -7.85 26.78 3.10
C VAL A 71 -6.96 25.54 3.15
N LYS A 72 -6.55 25.09 4.36
CA LYS A 72 -5.77 23.84 4.54
C LYS A 72 -6.54 22.62 4.01
N GLN A 73 -7.82 22.52 4.30
CA GLN A 73 -8.67 21.43 3.83
C GLN A 73 -8.80 21.43 2.30
N SER A 74 -9.07 22.59 1.69
CA SER A 74 -9.15 22.71 0.23
C SER A 74 -7.83 22.36 -0.45
N PHE A 75 -6.70 22.82 0.11
CA PHE A 75 -5.38 22.49 -0.38
C PHE A 75 -5.12 20.98 -0.33
N CYS A 76 -5.36 20.33 0.82
CA CYS A 76 -5.19 18.88 0.96
C CYS A 76 -6.06 18.10 -0.02
N ARG A 77 -7.32 18.55 -0.23
CA ARG A 77 -8.21 17.90 -1.18
C ARG A 77 -7.65 17.98 -2.60
N GLN A 78 -7.21 19.15 -3.05
CA GLN A 78 -6.63 19.32 -4.38
C GLN A 78 -5.36 18.49 -4.56
N GLN A 79 -4.49 18.42 -3.54
CA GLN A 79 -3.29 17.60 -3.60
C GLN A 79 -3.61 16.10 -3.65
N PHE A 80 -4.59 15.64 -2.87
CA PHE A 80 -5.08 14.28 -2.93
C PHE A 80 -5.64 13.94 -4.31
N ASP A 81 -6.52 14.78 -4.84
CA ASP A 81 -7.15 14.55 -6.15
C ASP A 81 -6.09 14.46 -7.26
N ALA A 82 -5.07 15.32 -7.22
CA ALA A 82 -3.94 15.29 -8.16
C ALA A 82 -3.10 14.01 -8.01
N GLN A 83 -2.77 13.61 -6.78
CA GLN A 83 -2.01 12.39 -6.51
C GLN A 83 -2.79 11.15 -6.96
N HIS A 84 -4.08 11.09 -6.63
CA HIS A 84 -4.94 9.95 -6.98
C HIS A 84 -5.10 9.83 -8.50
N ALA A 85 -5.31 10.96 -9.21
CA ALA A 85 -5.36 10.99 -10.66
C ALA A 85 -4.03 10.52 -11.29
N HIS A 86 -2.90 11.00 -10.75
CA HIS A 86 -1.57 10.56 -11.18
C HIS A 86 -1.40 9.05 -11.01
N TYR A 87 -1.78 8.49 -9.85
CA TYR A 87 -1.69 7.05 -9.62
C TYR A 87 -2.55 6.26 -10.62
N ARG A 88 -3.79 6.68 -10.84
CA ARG A 88 -4.70 6.03 -11.81
C ARG A 88 -4.15 6.06 -13.24
N GLN A 89 -3.47 7.14 -13.62
CA GLN A 89 -2.92 7.31 -14.96
C GLN A 89 -1.62 6.52 -15.19
N HIS A 90 -0.73 6.48 -14.19
CA HIS A 90 0.63 5.97 -14.39
C HIS A 90 0.84 4.55 -13.84
N TYR A 91 -0.09 4.03 -13.05
CA TYR A 91 -0.03 2.70 -12.45
C TYR A 91 -1.29 1.89 -12.77
N PRO A 92 -1.42 1.42 -14.03
CA PRO A 92 -2.66 0.77 -14.50
C PRO A 92 -2.96 -0.56 -13.81
N LEU A 93 -1.95 -1.22 -13.24
CA LEU A 93 -2.09 -2.48 -12.50
C LEU A 93 -2.24 -2.26 -10.99
N ALA A 94 -2.25 -1.00 -10.54
CA ALA A 94 -2.34 -0.70 -9.12
C ALA A 94 -3.68 -1.13 -8.51
N GLN A 95 -3.58 -1.70 -7.32
CA GLN A 95 -4.72 -2.01 -6.46
C GLN A 95 -4.92 -0.87 -5.46
N PHE A 96 -6.12 -0.31 -5.45
CA PHE A 96 -6.54 0.75 -4.53
C PHE A 96 -7.50 0.12 -3.54
N LEU A 97 -7.04 -0.12 -2.33
CA LEU A 97 -7.79 -0.86 -1.32
C LEU A 97 -8.02 -0.02 -0.07
N LEU A 98 -9.16 -0.23 0.57
CA LEU A 98 -9.50 0.29 1.88
C LEU A 98 -9.38 -0.80 2.93
N ILE A 99 -8.95 -0.39 4.12
CA ILE A 99 -8.79 -1.24 5.29
C ILE A 99 -9.93 -0.92 6.25
N GLU A 100 -10.70 -1.93 6.62
CA GLU A 100 -11.74 -1.85 7.63
C GLU A 100 -11.36 -2.71 8.84
N ARG A 101 -11.71 -2.24 10.02
CA ARG A 101 -11.64 -2.99 11.26
C ARG A 101 -13.00 -3.01 11.90
N ASP A 102 -13.54 -4.22 12.15
CA ASP A 102 -14.91 -4.37 12.68
C ASP A 102 -15.97 -3.64 11.83
N GLY A 103 -15.78 -3.59 10.50
CA GLY A 103 -16.68 -2.90 9.55
C GLY A 103 -16.53 -1.37 9.51
N VAL A 104 -15.54 -0.80 10.20
CA VAL A 104 -15.25 0.64 10.19
C VAL A 104 -13.98 0.91 9.41
N LEU A 105 -14.02 1.88 8.50
CA LEU A 105 -12.86 2.31 7.73
C LEU A 105 -11.78 2.86 8.67
N VAL A 106 -10.57 2.30 8.58
CA VAL A 106 -9.41 2.67 9.41
C VAL A 106 -8.17 3.04 8.61
N GLY A 107 -8.17 2.81 7.29
CA GLY A 107 -7.01 3.13 6.46
C GLY A 107 -7.18 2.78 5.00
N ARG A 108 -6.08 2.96 4.25
CA ARG A 108 -5.97 2.56 2.85
C ARG A 108 -4.63 1.91 2.55
N LEU A 109 -4.61 1.05 1.54
CA LEU A 109 -3.44 0.30 1.08
C LEU A 109 -3.42 0.34 -0.45
N TYR A 110 -2.39 0.95 -1.04
CA TYR A 110 -2.18 1.01 -2.48
C TYR A 110 -0.88 0.31 -2.85
N PHE A 111 -0.94 -0.60 -3.79
CA PHE A 111 0.23 -1.29 -4.30
C PHE A 111 0.04 -1.66 -5.78
N GLU A 112 1.12 -1.90 -6.48
CA GLU A 112 1.14 -2.41 -7.84
C GLU A 112 1.96 -3.68 -7.91
N LEU A 113 1.41 -4.73 -8.52
CA LEU A 113 2.10 -5.97 -8.81
C LEU A 113 2.37 -6.03 -10.31
N THR A 114 3.66 -6.03 -10.67
CA THR A 114 4.14 -6.16 -12.03
C THR A 114 4.90 -7.48 -12.21
N THR A 115 5.37 -7.77 -13.43
CA THR A 115 6.24 -8.92 -13.69
C THR A 115 7.61 -8.82 -13.04
N ASN A 116 8.03 -7.63 -12.59
CA ASN A 116 9.38 -7.36 -12.10
C ASN A 116 9.45 -7.13 -10.60
N GLU A 117 8.40 -6.53 -10.00
CA GLU A 117 8.37 -6.22 -8.57
C GLU A 117 6.93 -6.05 -8.07
N LEU A 118 6.75 -6.21 -6.77
CA LEU A 118 5.62 -5.67 -6.05
C LEU A 118 6.02 -4.30 -5.48
N ARG A 119 5.31 -3.25 -5.86
CA ARG A 119 5.56 -1.90 -5.37
C ARG A 119 4.50 -1.51 -4.34
N LEU A 120 4.90 -1.30 -3.10
CA LEU A 120 4.05 -0.66 -2.10
C LEU A 120 4.04 0.84 -2.36
N MET A 121 2.90 1.36 -2.82
CA MET A 121 2.74 2.77 -3.17
C MET A 121 2.36 3.59 -1.95
N GLU A 122 1.43 3.08 -1.15
CA GLU A 122 0.94 3.77 0.05
C GLU A 122 0.32 2.80 1.05
N ILE A 123 0.57 3.05 2.33
CA ILE A 123 -0.18 2.49 3.45
C ILE A 123 -0.40 3.61 4.47
N THR A 124 -1.64 4.00 4.67
CA THR A 124 -2.03 5.08 5.59
C THR A 124 -3.13 4.60 6.50
N LEU A 125 -2.97 4.86 7.80
CA LEU A 125 -3.92 4.49 8.84
C LEU A 125 -4.37 5.72 9.60
N LEU A 126 -5.64 5.73 10.04
CA LEU A 126 -6.13 6.65 11.05
C LEU A 126 -5.25 6.57 12.30
N VAL A 127 -5.18 7.66 13.05
CA VAL A 127 -4.31 7.75 14.25
C VAL A 127 -4.64 6.64 15.25
N GLU A 128 -5.93 6.36 15.44
CA GLU A 128 -6.46 5.34 16.37
C GLU A 128 -6.10 3.90 15.96
N ALA A 129 -5.81 3.69 14.68
CA ALA A 129 -5.44 2.39 14.13
C ALA A 129 -3.92 2.19 14.03
N ARG A 130 -3.13 3.21 14.36
CA ARG A 130 -1.66 3.11 14.37
C ARG A 130 -1.17 2.34 15.61
N ASN A 131 0.05 1.80 15.52
CA ASN A 131 0.72 1.05 16.59
C ASN A 131 -0.01 -0.22 17.06
N LEU A 132 -1.00 -0.69 16.30
CA LEU A 132 -1.72 -1.94 16.53
C LEU A 132 -1.19 -3.11 15.67
N GLY A 133 -0.03 -2.96 15.05
CA GLY A 133 0.55 -4.00 14.19
C GLY A 133 0.02 -4.02 12.74
N ILE A 134 -1.09 -3.34 12.44
CA ILE A 134 -1.79 -3.41 11.14
C ILE A 134 -0.85 -3.17 9.96
N GLY A 135 -0.08 -2.08 9.98
CA GLY A 135 0.85 -1.75 8.89
C GLY A 135 1.94 -2.81 8.70
N GLY A 136 2.39 -3.42 9.82
CA GLY A 136 3.39 -4.48 9.82
C GLY A 136 2.87 -5.77 9.20
N GLU A 137 1.67 -6.19 9.57
CA GLU A 137 1.06 -7.40 9.02
C GLU A 137 0.74 -7.25 7.54
N LEU A 138 0.16 -6.15 7.12
CA LEU A 138 -0.19 -5.92 5.72
C LEU A 138 1.07 -5.84 4.83
N SER A 139 2.08 -5.04 5.22
CA SER A 139 3.34 -4.96 4.46
C SER A 139 4.09 -6.28 4.48
N GLY A 140 4.06 -7.02 5.60
CA GLY A 140 4.65 -8.36 5.71
C GLY A 140 3.96 -9.39 4.83
N ALA A 141 2.62 -9.38 4.74
CA ALA A 141 1.86 -10.26 3.85
C ALA A 141 2.20 -10.00 2.38
N LEU A 142 2.24 -8.72 1.96
CA LEU A 142 2.66 -8.34 0.62
C LEU A 142 4.09 -8.80 0.32
N LEU A 143 5.01 -8.62 1.27
CA LEU A 143 6.40 -9.03 1.13
C LEU A 143 6.54 -10.56 0.98
N ARG A 144 5.88 -11.31 1.86
CA ARG A 144 5.87 -12.80 1.76
C ARG A 144 5.33 -13.25 0.42
N HIS A 145 4.24 -12.64 -0.04
CA HIS A 145 3.67 -12.96 -1.36
C HIS A 145 4.65 -12.64 -2.50
N ALA A 146 5.24 -11.44 -2.52
CA ALA A 146 6.23 -11.07 -3.54
C ALA A 146 7.39 -12.08 -3.58
N HIS A 147 7.96 -12.42 -2.41
CA HIS A 147 9.08 -13.37 -2.31
C HIS A 147 8.68 -14.79 -2.73
N ALA A 148 7.48 -15.24 -2.40
CA ALA A 148 6.96 -16.55 -2.86
C ALA A 148 6.83 -16.61 -4.39
N CYS A 149 6.59 -15.46 -5.04
CA CYS A 149 6.57 -15.31 -6.48
C CYS A 149 7.96 -15.06 -7.11
N GLY A 150 9.03 -15.05 -6.31
CA GLY A 150 10.38 -14.74 -6.77
C GLY A 150 10.58 -13.26 -7.14
N LEU A 151 9.69 -12.38 -6.67
CA LEU A 151 9.72 -10.95 -6.96
C LEU A 151 10.32 -10.18 -5.77
N ALA A 152 11.04 -9.11 -6.08
CA ALA A 152 11.39 -8.12 -5.08
C ALA A 152 10.18 -7.27 -4.69
N MET A 153 10.22 -6.68 -3.50
CA MET A 153 9.28 -5.66 -3.09
C MET A 153 9.99 -4.32 -2.89
N GLY A 154 9.46 -3.26 -3.51
CA GLY A 154 9.99 -1.91 -3.44
C GLY A 154 9.00 -0.93 -2.81
N LEU A 155 9.51 0.12 -2.18
CA LEU A 155 8.72 1.22 -1.63
C LEU A 155 9.53 2.53 -1.56
N HIS A 156 8.81 3.65 -1.49
CA HIS A 156 9.39 4.96 -1.21
C HIS A 156 8.95 5.42 0.18
N VAL A 157 9.88 5.91 0.97
CA VAL A 157 9.61 6.39 2.33
C VAL A 157 10.42 7.65 2.61
N GLU A 158 9.85 8.61 3.32
CA GLU A 158 10.57 9.78 3.79
C GLU A 158 11.66 9.37 4.81
N PRO A 159 12.85 9.98 4.80
CA PRO A 159 13.97 9.62 5.69
C PRO A 159 13.60 9.59 7.18
N PHE A 160 12.71 10.50 7.60
CA PHE A 160 12.29 10.66 9.00
C PHE A 160 10.99 9.91 9.35
N ASN A 161 10.37 9.21 8.40
CA ASN A 161 9.14 8.48 8.64
C ASN A 161 9.37 7.31 9.61
N PRO A 162 8.59 7.22 10.71
CA PRO A 162 8.72 6.12 11.69
C PRO A 162 8.58 4.73 11.08
N ALA A 163 7.80 4.58 10.00
CA ALA A 163 7.60 3.31 9.29
C ALA A 163 8.91 2.73 8.70
N ARG A 164 9.93 3.56 8.47
CA ARG A 164 11.24 3.10 8.02
C ARG A 164 11.82 2.01 8.93
N ARG A 165 11.65 2.14 10.26
CA ARG A 165 12.12 1.12 11.22
C ARG A 165 11.42 -0.22 11.03
N LEU A 166 10.13 -0.20 10.66
CA LEU A 166 9.37 -1.40 10.33
C LEU A 166 9.95 -2.07 9.08
N TYR A 167 10.15 -1.32 8.01
CA TYR A 167 10.67 -1.85 6.75
C TYR A 167 12.08 -2.43 6.91
N VAL A 168 12.96 -1.78 7.67
CA VAL A 168 14.29 -2.34 7.99
C VAL A 168 14.18 -3.69 8.72
N ARG A 169 13.28 -3.82 9.71
CA ARG A 169 13.03 -5.11 10.39
C ARG A 169 12.47 -6.19 9.46
N GLN A 170 11.75 -5.81 8.41
CA GLN A 170 11.24 -6.71 7.38
C GLN A 170 12.28 -7.06 6.30
N GLY A 171 13.52 -6.56 6.42
CA GLY A 171 14.60 -6.87 5.49
C GLY A 171 14.74 -5.91 4.30
N PHE A 172 14.00 -4.81 4.29
CA PHE A 172 14.22 -3.76 3.28
C PHE A 172 15.53 -3.04 3.52
N ARG A 173 16.24 -2.77 2.44
CA ARG A 173 17.47 -1.99 2.42
C ARG A 173 17.28 -0.73 1.60
N ALA A 174 17.90 0.36 2.03
CA ALA A 174 17.97 1.59 1.24
C ALA A 174 18.82 1.33 0.00
N VAL A 175 18.28 1.68 -1.16
CA VAL A 175 18.95 1.48 -2.45
C VAL A 175 19.38 2.82 -3.04
N GLU A 176 18.51 3.84 -2.95
CA GLU A 176 18.73 5.11 -3.63
C GLU A 176 17.92 6.23 -2.95
N GLU A 177 18.48 7.44 -2.94
CA GLU A 177 17.75 8.65 -2.59
C GLU A 177 17.11 9.24 -3.85
N ARG A 178 15.80 9.45 -3.82
CA ARG A 178 15.01 10.03 -4.92
C ARG A 178 14.29 11.28 -4.45
N GLY A 179 14.94 12.42 -4.58
CA GLY A 179 14.41 13.69 -4.09
C GLY A 179 14.24 13.69 -2.58
N MET A 180 12.99 13.82 -2.10
CA MET A 180 12.66 13.81 -0.66
C MET A 180 12.42 12.40 -0.11
N TYR A 181 12.54 11.35 -0.93
CA TYR A 181 12.23 9.99 -0.56
C TYR A 181 13.46 9.09 -0.66
N LEU A 182 13.50 8.10 0.21
CA LEU A 182 14.42 6.98 0.17
C LEU A 182 13.71 5.82 -0.51
N TYR A 183 14.24 5.34 -1.64
CA TYR A 183 13.79 4.09 -2.22
C TYR A 183 14.38 2.93 -1.44
N MET A 184 13.50 2.09 -0.90
CA MET A 184 13.88 0.88 -0.17
C MET A 184 13.38 -0.35 -0.92
N ARG A 185 14.18 -1.42 -0.89
CA ARG A 185 13.88 -2.67 -1.58
C ARG A 185 14.24 -3.88 -0.74
N SER A 186 13.44 -4.94 -0.85
CA SER A 186 13.71 -6.26 -0.31
C SER A 186 13.71 -7.28 -1.45
N GLU A 187 14.82 -8.00 -1.59
CA GLU A 187 14.98 -9.05 -2.60
C GLU A 187 14.41 -10.37 -2.08
N PRO A 188 13.86 -11.23 -2.94
CA PRO A 188 13.49 -12.57 -2.55
C PRO A 188 14.73 -13.34 -2.08
N PRO A 189 14.60 -14.27 -1.12
CA PRO A 189 15.67 -15.15 -0.74
C PRO A 189 16.24 -15.83 -1.99
N SER A 190 17.58 -15.81 -2.14
CA SER A 190 18.22 -16.54 -3.22
C SER A 190 17.83 -18.02 -3.10
N ALA A 191 17.29 -18.60 -4.17
CA ALA A 191 17.11 -20.04 -4.22
C ALA A 191 18.50 -20.66 -3.98
N LEU A 192 18.68 -21.39 -2.87
CA LEU A 192 19.87 -22.18 -2.67
C LEU A 192 19.99 -23.14 -3.87
N PRO A 193 21.16 -23.25 -4.51
CA PRO A 193 21.33 -24.28 -5.54
C PRO A 193 20.94 -25.61 -4.93
N ALA A 194 20.03 -26.32 -5.58
CA ALA A 194 19.69 -27.69 -5.21
C ALA A 194 20.98 -28.53 -5.29
N ASN A 195 21.37 -29.05 -4.13
CA ASN A 195 22.48 -30.00 -4.02
C ASN A 195 22.12 -31.31 -4.72
#